data_94f0fd7b937e13bf3113f978c71f60f3
#
_entry.id   94f0fd7b937e13bf3113f978c71f60f3
#
_cell.length_a   1.000
_cell.length_b   1.000
_cell.length_c   1.000
_cell.angle_alpha   90.00
_cell.angle_beta   90.00
_cell.angle_gamma   90.00
#
_symmetry.space_group_name_H-M   'P 1'
#
loop_
_entity.id
_entity.type
_entity.pdbx_description
1 polymer ?
#
loop_
_entity_poly.entity_id
_entity_poly.type
_entity_poly.pdbx_seq_one_letter_code
_entity_poly.pdbx_strand_id
1 'polypeptide(L)'
;MKTLISYFLAILLTVSITPLEVFAGETERIEFEDGSYFTIQIEESGARASGTKTGTKTYTYNSSSGTALWKATVRRTFTYNGSSATCTASSCDVTIYNSDWYVVSKSASKNGNSATASVTMGQKILGITASKKTASLKLTCDTNGNLS
;
A
#
# COMPACT_ATOMS: atom_id res chain seq x y z
N MET A 1 -68.04 -12.86 19.38
CA MET A 1 -67.06 -12.62 18.28
C MET A 1 -65.73 -12.22 18.89
N LYS A 2 -64.75 -13.11 18.83
CA LYS A 2 -63.42 -12.83 19.36
C LYS A 2 -62.50 -12.50 18.15
N THR A 3 -62.08 -11.23 18.05
CA THR A 3 -61.14 -10.74 17.05
C THR A 3 -59.74 -11.14 17.46
N LEU A 4 -59.12 -12.03 16.66
CA LEU A 4 -57.72 -12.38 16.75
C LEU A 4 -56.90 -11.28 16.08
N ILE A 5 -56.15 -10.53 16.91
CA ILE A 5 -55.15 -9.58 16.42
C ILE A 5 -53.86 -10.37 16.16
N SER A 6 -53.52 -10.56 14.91
CA SER A 6 -52.26 -11.17 14.45
C SER A 6 -51.16 -10.13 14.56
N TYR A 7 -50.22 -10.30 15.49
CA TYR A 7 -48.99 -9.51 15.55
C TYR A 7 -48.01 -10.07 14.54
N PHE A 8 -47.82 -9.37 13.42
CA PHE A 8 -46.69 -9.59 12.53
C PHE A 8 -45.43 -8.95 13.17
N LEU A 9 -44.58 -9.80 13.73
CA LEU A 9 -43.27 -9.40 14.23
C LEU A 9 -42.31 -9.26 13.01
N ALA A 10 -42.18 -8.06 12.49
CA ALA A 10 -41.19 -7.75 11.49
C ALA A 10 -39.78 -7.77 12.14
N ILE A 11 -39.03 -8.84 11.91
CA ILE A 11 -37.60 -8.91 12.28
C ILE A 11 -36.85 -8.04 11.26
N LEU A 12 -36.52 -6.82 11.69
CA LEU A 12 -35.64 -5.94 10.94
C LEU A 12 -34.20 -6.45 11.08
N LEU A 13 -33.71 -7.17 10.05
CA LEU A 13 -32.33 -7.60 9.98
C LEU A 13 -31.49 -6.35 9.63
N THR A 14 -30.96 -5.69 10.66
CA THR A 14 -29.96 -4.63 10.46
C THR A 14 -28.63 -5.28 10.07
N VAL A 15 -28.33 -5.31 8.79
CA VAL A 15 -26.99 -5.63 8.29
C VAL A 15 -26.08 -4.47 8.70
N SER A 16 -25.33 -4.65 9.77
CA SER A 16 -24.27 -3.72 10.15
C SER A 16 -23.14 -3.82 9.13
N ILE A 17 -23.14 -2.96 8.13
CA ILE A 17 -21.99 -2.75 7.28
C ILE A 17 -20.98 -1.96 8.12
N THR A 18 -20.04 -2.67 8.74
CA THR A 18 -18.87 -2.01 9.34
C THR A 18 -18.07 -1.37 8.22
N PRO A 19 -17.87 -0.03 8.23
CA PRO A 19 -17.02 0.59 7.24
C PRO A 19 -15.62 0.01 7.34
N LEU A 20 -15.02 -0.32 6.20
CA LEU A 20 -13.62 -0.68 6.11
C LEU A 20 -12.82 0.57 6.50
N GLU A 21 -12.29 0.60 7.72
CA GLU A 21 -11.43 1.70 8.15
C GLU A 21 -10.13 1.60 7.36
N VAL A 22 -9.99 2.47 6.37
CA VAL A 22 -8.72 2.75 5.70
C VAL A 22 -7.99 3.75 6.58
N PHE A 23 -7.00 3.29 7.32
CA PHE A 23 -6.09 4.20 7.99
C PHE A 23 -5.15 4.81 6.94
N ALA A 24 -5.37 6.09 6.61
CA ALA A 24 -4.39 6.88 5.91
C ALA A 24 -3.19 7.06 6.84
N GLY A 25 -2.11 6.34 6.55
CA GLY A 25 -0.89 6.38 7.34
C GLY A 25 -0.13 7.70 7.14
N GLU A 26 0.84 7.87 7.99
CA GLU A 26 1.75 9.02 8.01
C GLU A 26 2.42 9.23 6.65
N THR A 27 2.43 10.46 6.17
CA THR A 27 3.14 10.83 4.94
C THR A 27 4.56 11.28 5.30
N GLU A 28 5.55 10.57 4.82
CA GLU A 28 6.96 10.90 4.96
C GLU A 28 7.48 11.55 3.67
N ARG A 29 8.44 12.47 3.79
CA ARG A 29 9.09 13.14 2.66
C ARG A 29 10.61 12.96 2.76
N ILE A 30 11.23 12.52 1.67
CA ILE A 30 12.68 12.40 1.52
C ILE A 30 13.12 13.34 0.38
N GLU A 31 13.92 14.36 0.70
CA GLU A 31 14.43 15.33 -0.26
C GLU A 31 15.81 14.93 -0.77
N PHE A 32 16.08 15.27 -2.04
CA PHE A 32 17.37 15.15 -2.69
C PHE A 32 18.03 16.52 -2.85
N GLU A 33 19.34 16.53 -3.08
CA GLU A 33 20.14 17.77 -3.26
C GLU A 33 19.65 18.64 -4.43
N ASP A 34 19.05 18.03 -5.46
CA ASP A 34 18.47 18.72 -6.61
C ASP A 34 17.07 19.34 -6.35
N GLY A 35 16.59 19.25 -5.10
CA GLY A 35 15.28 19.73 -4.68
C GLY A 35 14.14 18.80 -5.05
N SER A 36 14.36 17.74 -5.81
CA SER A 36 13.38 16.69 -6.03
C SER A 36 13.16 15.88 -4.75
N TYR A 37 12.05 15.17 -4.65
CA TYR A 37 11.75 14.45 -3.42
C TYR A 37 10.83 13.25 -3.63
N PHE A 38 10.92 12.27 -2.72
CA PHE A 38 9.90 11.26 -2.54
C PHE A 38 8.85 11.69 -1.51
N THR A 39 7.60 11.43 -1.83
CA THR A 39 6.51 11.36 -0.86
C THR A 39 6.19 9.90 -0.62
N ILE A 40 6.15 9.47 0.64
CA ILE A 40 5.92 8.08 1.03
C ILE A 40 4.60 8.02 1.79
N GLN A 41 3.70 7.15 1.36
CA GLN A 41 2.43 6.89 2.01
C GLN A 41 2.31 5.42 2.35
N ILE A 42 1.81 5.12 3.56
CA ILE A 42 1.48 3.76 3.98
C ILE A 42 -0.01 3.73 4.25
N GLU A 43 -0.69 2.80 3.60
CA GLU A 43 -2.11 2.54 3.79
C GLU A 43 -2.29 1.10 4.25
N GLU A 44 -3.14 0.91 5.24
CA GLU A 44 -3.49 -0.40 5.76
C GLU A 44 -4.96 -0.68 5.52
N SER A 45 -5.27 -1.89 5.08
CA SER A 45 -6.63 -2.37 4.96
C SER A 45 -6.73 -3.81 5.48
N GLY A 46 -7.83 -4.11 6.14
CA GLY A 46 -8.12 -5.45 6.67
C GLY A 46 -8.89 -5.38 7.97
N ALA A 47 -9.75 -6.38 8.22
CA ALA A 47 -10.47 -6.49 9.48
C ALA A 47 -9.52 -6.98 10.56
N ARG A 48 -9.43 -6.26 11.68
CA ARG A 48 -8.60 -6.62 12.84
C ARG A 48 -8.88 -8.02 13.40
N ALA A 49 -10.06 -8.57 13.14
CA ALA A 49 -10.51 -9.88 13.64
C ALA A 49 -10.23 -11.05 12.68
N SER A 50 -9.77 -10.82 11.45
CA SER A 50 -9.67 -11.86 10.42
C SER A 50 -8.31 -12.57 10.35
N GLY A 51 -7.30 -12.11 11.10
CA GLY A 51 -5.93 -12.65 11.02
C GLY A 51 -5.27 -12.42 9.65
N THR A 52 -5.83 -11.53 8.83
CA THR A 52 -5.28 -11.15 7.51
C THR A 52 -5.26 -9.64 7.39
N LYS A 53 -4.15 -9.10 6.92
CA LYS A 53 -3.96 -7.67 6.70
C LYS A 53 -3.27 -7.41 5.38
N THR A 54 -3.72 -6.38 4.69
CA THR A 54 -3.05 -5.90 3.48
C THR A 54 -2.47 -4.52 3.76
N GLY A 55 -1.18 -4.36 3.47
CA GLY A 55 -0.49 -3.08 3.51
C GLY A 55 -0.10 -2.63 2.10
N THR A 56 -0.27 -1.36 1.84
CA THR A 56 0.18 -0.70 0.61
C THR A 56 1.14 0.41 0.98
N LYS A 57 2.33 0.40 0.40
CA LYS A 57 3.33 1.47 0.54
C LYS A 57 3.59 2.08 -0.83
N THR A 58 3.42 3.38 -0.92
CA THR A 58 3.55 4.12 -2.17
C THR A 58 4.67 5.15 -2.05
N TYR A 59 5.60 5.13 -3.01
CA TYR A 59 6.61 6.15 -3.22
C TYR A 59 6.25 6.94 -4.46
N THR A 60 6.01 8.23 -4.30
CA THR A 60 5.82 9.15 -5.41
C THR A 60 7.04 10.05 -5.55
N TYR A 61 7.69 9.98 -6.71
CA TYR A 61 8.81 10.86 -7.02
C TYR A 61 8.30 12.14 -7.66
N ASN A 62 8.68 13.24 -7.07
CA ASN A 62 8.25 14.57 -7.46
C ASN A 62 9.46 15.42 -7.88
N SER A 63 9.24 16.29 -8.86
CA SER A 63 10.20 17.34 -9.19
C SER A 63 10.32 18.35 -8.05
N SER A 64 11.31 19.22 -8.11
CA SER A 64 11.47 20.34 -7.18
C SER A 64 10.28 21.32 -7.19
N SER A 65 9.54 21.40 -8.29
CA SER A 65 8.29 22.17 -8.41
C SER A 65 7.04 21.49 -7.87
N GLY A 66 7.16 20.23 -7.38
CA GLY A 66 6.05 19.45 -6.82
C GLY A 66 5.25 18.63 -7.84
N THR A 67 5.70 18.53 -9.08
CA THR A 67 5.04 17.73 -10.11
C THR A 67 5.42 16.25 -9.95
N ALA A 68 4.43 15.37 -9.81
CA ALA A 68 4.66 13.93 -9.78
C ALA A 68 5.21 13.43 -11.13
N LEU A 69 6.33 12.74 -11.11
CA LEU A 69 7.02 12.23 -12.30
C LEU A 69 6.75 10.73 -12.49
N TRP A 70 6.75 9.97 -11.41
CA TRP A 70 6.38 8.55 -11.38
C TRP A 70 6.04 8.13 -9.95
N LYS A 71 5.37 6.99 -9.80
CA LYS A 71 5.16 6.37 -8.49
C LYS A 71 5.40 4.87 -8.55
N ALA A 72 5.91 4.31 -7.46
CA ALA A 72 6.00 2.89 -7.20
C ALA A 72 5.06 2.53 -6.06
N THR A 73 4.22 1.54 -6.27
CA THR A 73 3.27 1.05 -5.28
C THR A 73 3.57 -0.41 -4.99
N VAL A 74 3.77 -0.72 -3.72
CA VAL A 74 3.98 -2.08 -3.26
C VAL A 74 2.80 -2.49 -2.39
N ARG A 75 2.14 -3.57 -2.78
CA ARG A 75 1.02 -4.15 -2.06
C ARG A 75 1.41 -5.50 -1.49
N ARG A 76 1.06 -5.74 -0.22
CA ARG A 76 1.40 -6.96 0.48
C ARG A 76 0.26 -7.44 1.35
N THR A 77 0.10 -8.76 1.38
CA THR A 77 -0.88 -9.41 2.24
C THR A 77 -0.15 -10.29 3.24
N PHE A 78 -0.54 -10.17 4.50
CA PHE A 78 -0.02 -10.93 5.61
C PHE A 78 -1.15 -11.69 6.30
N THR A 79 -0.84 -12.88 6.79
CA THR A 79 -1.64 -13.60 7.76
C THR A 79 -0.91 -13.61 9.11
N TYR A 80 -1.66 -13.49 10.21
CA TYR A 80 -1.10 -13.49 11.56
C TYR A 80 -2.10 -14.12 12.54
N ASN A 81 -1.61 -14.66 13.66
CA ASN A 81 -2.42 -15.40 14.62
C ASN A 81 -2.03 -15.17 16.10
N GLY A 82 -1.33 -14.09 16.42
CA GLY A 82 -0.82 -13.79 17.76
C GLY A 82 0.49 -14.47 18.12
N SER A 83 0.89 -15.54 17.39
CA SER A 83 2.14 -16.26 17.62
C SER A 83 3.09 -16.18 16.44
N SER A 84 2.55 -16.02 15.23
CA SER A 84 3.31 -15.91 13.99
C SER A 84 2.65 -14.92 13.02
N ALA A 85 3.44 -14.43 12.08
CA ALA A 85 2.96 -13.68 10.93
C ALA A 85 3.71 -14.14 9.67
N THR A 86 3.03 -14.14 8.54
CA THR A 86 3.60 -14.59 7.27
C THR A 86 3.10 -13.72 6.14
N CYS A 87 4.01 -13.27 5.27
CA CYS A 87 3.66 -12.59 4.03
C CYS A 87 3.19 -13.61 3.00
N THR A 88 1.93 -13.54 2.60
CA THR A 88 1.31 -14.50 1.67
C THR A 88 1.35 -14.02 0.23
N ALA A 89 1.27 -12.70 0.01
CA ALA A 89 1.33 -12.08 -1.32
C ALA A 89 2.18 -10.81 -1.30
N SER A 90 2.88 -10.55 -2.40
CA SER A 90 3.65 -9.32 -2.63
C SER A 90 3.60 -8.96 -4.11
N SER A 91 3.25 -7.71 -4.40
CA SER A 91 3.30 -7.14 -5.75
C SER A 91 3.95 -5.77 -5.73
N CYS A 92 4.50 -5.39 -6.88
CA CYS A 92 5.08 -4.07 -7.08
C CYS A 92 4.66 -3.54 -8.44
N ASP A 93 4.01 -2.38 -8.45
CA ASP A 93 3.52 -1.70 -9.64
C ASP A 93 4.17 -0.33 -9.78
N VAL A 94 4.35 0.11 -11.03
CA VAL A 94 4.92 1.42 -11.34
C VAL A 94 3.95 2.16 -12.26
N THR A 95 3.68 3.42 -11.93
CA THR A 95 2.96 4.34 -12.79
C THR A 95 3.90 5.47 -13.20
N ILE A 96 3.99 5.73 -14.49
CA ILE A 96 4.84 6.78 -15.06
C ILE A 96 3.93 7.93 -15.51
N TYR A 97 4.21 9.13 -15.00
CA TYR A 97 3.47 10.35 -15.36
C TYR A 97 4.22 11.22 -16.37
N ASN A 98 5.56 11.11 -16.38
CA ASN A 98 6.43 11.83 -17.30
C ASN A 98 7.19 10.83 -18.20
N SER A 99 7.04 10.97 -19.51
CA SER A 99 7.58 10.05 -20.52
C SER A 99 9.10 9.99 -20.60
N ASP A 100 9.82 10.93 -19.97
CA ASP A 100 11.26 10.89 -19.88
C ASP A 100 11.77 9.80 -18.92
N TRP A 101 10.87 9.28 -18.08
CA TRP A 101 11.18 8.23 -17.11
C TRP A 101 10.80 6.85 -17.62
N TYR A 102 11.60 5.86 -17.27
CA TYR A 102 11.36 4.45 -17.62
C TYR A 102 11.85 3.52 -16.51
N VAL A 103 11.30 2.32 -16.45
CA VAL A 103 11.72 1.28 -15.50
C VAL A 103 13.02 0.65 -15.96
N VAL A 104 14.07 0.77 -15.15
CA VAL A 104 15.35 0.07 -15.34
C VAL A 104 15.27 -1.34 -14.74
N SER A 105 14.76 -1.44 -13.52
CA SER A 105 14.57 -2.72 -12.85
C SER A 105 13.43 -2.63 -11.83
N LYS A 106 12.76 -3.75 -11.61
CA LYS A 106 11.69 -3.91 -10.64
C LYS A 106 11.76 -5.30 -10.05
N SER A 107 11.73 -5.39 -8.73
CA SER A 107 11.71 -6.67 -8.02
C SER A 107 10.78 -6.61 -6.80
N ALA A 108 10.18 -7.74 -6.46
CA ALA A 108 9.44 -7.93 -5.24
C ALA A 108 9.74 -9.32 -4.70
N SER A 109 9.97 -9.42 -3.40
CA SER A 109 10.25 -10.68 -2.72
C SER A 109 9.56 -10.71 -1.36
N LYS A 110 9.36 -11.90 -0.83
CA LYS A 110 8.81 -12.14 0.50
C LYS A 110 9.64 -13.17 1.25
N ASN A 111 9.81 -12.97 2.54
CA ASN A 111 10.52 -13.89 3.43
C ASN A 111 9.92 -13.82 4.83
N GLY A 112 9.31 -14.92 5.27
CA GLY A 112 8.63 -14.99 6.56
C GLY A 112 7.56 -13.91 6.69
N ASN A 113 7.64 -13.09 7.71
CA ASN A 113 6.73 -11.99 8.02
C ASN A 113 7.13 -10.66 7.36
N SER A 114 8.09 -10.67 6.46
CA SER A 114 8.62 -9.48 5.80
C SER A 114 8.55 -9.62 4.29
N ALA A 115 8.41 -8.51 3.62
CA ALA A 115 8.54 -8.46 2.18
C ALA A 115 9.27 -7.18 1.77
N THR A 116 10.08 -7.30 0.72
CA THR A 116 10.87 -6.21 0.15
C THR A 116 10.51 -6.01 -1.31
N ALA A 117 10.61 -4.78 -1.78
CA ALA A 117 10.58 -4.47 -3.18
C ALA A 117 11.62 -3.38 -3.49
N SER A 118 12.12 -3.40 -4.71
CA SER A 118 13.03 -2.38 -5.22
C SER A 118 12.61 -2.00 -6.63
N VAL A 119 12.56 -0.71 -6.89
CA VAL A 119 12.30 -0.14 -8.21
C VAL A 119 13.39 0.85 -8.51
N THR A 120 14.07 0.66 -9.63
CA THR A 120 15.02 1.62 -10.17
C THR A 120 14.43 2.23 -11.43
N MET A 121 14.29 3.54 -11.43
CA MET A 121 13.82 4.33 -12.56
C MET A 121 15.00 5.08 -13.18
N GLY A 122 15.03 5.14 -14.50
CA GLY A 122 15.99 5.92 -15.28
C GLY A 122 15.30 7.11 -15.95
N GLN A 123 15.98 8.23 -16.01
CA GLN A 123 15.55 9.40 -16.76
C GLN A 123 16.36 9.51 -18.05
N LYS A 124 15.67 9.69 -19.18
CA LYS A 124 16.27 9.99 -20.47
C LYS A 124 16.25 11.47 -20.75
N ILE A 125 17.39 12.01 -21.14
CA ILE A 125 17.51 13.36 -21.70
C ILE A 125 18.24 13.21 -23.04
N LEU A 126 17.61 13.65 -24.12
CA LEU A 126 18.12 13.49 -25.50
C LEU A 126 18.50 12.03 -25.84
N GLY A 127 17.69 11.07 -25.36
CA GLY A 127 17.92 9.64 -25.62
C GLY A 127 18.99 8.97 -24.75
N ILE A 128 19.69 9.72 -23.91
CA ILE A 128 20.74 9.22 -23.00
C ILE A 128 20.20 9.13 -21.58
N THR A 129 20.52 8.05 -20.85
CA THR A 129 20.18 7.94 -19.43
C THR A 129 20.98 8.95 -18.62
N ALA A 130 20.32 10.00 -18.17
CA ALA A 130 20.94 11.12 -17.45
C ALA A 130 20.97 10.91 -15.94
N SER A 131 19.97 10.26 -15.38
CA SER A 131 19.90 9.98 -13.95
C SER A 131 19.18 8.68 -13.65
N LYS A 132 19.40 8.15 -12.43
CA LYS A 132 18.67 7.01 -11.90
C LYS A 132 18.21 7.32 -10.47
N LYS A 133 17.00 6.91 -10.13
CA LYS A 133 16.47 6.98 -8.77
C LYS A 133 15.95 5.61 -8.38
N THR A 134 16.31 5.16 -7.19
CA THR A 134 15.89 3.86 -6.66
C THR A 134 15.00 4.07 -5.43
N ALA A 135 13.83 3.45 -5.43
CA ALA A 135 12.97 3.30 -4.28
C ALA A 135 13.10 1.86 -3.75
N SER A 136 13.50 1.73 -2.48
CA SER A 136 13.55 0.44 -1.78
C SER A 136 12.51 0.44 -0.67
N LEU A 137 11.66 -0.58 -0.70
CA LEU A 137 10.51 -0.68 0.17
C LEU A 137 10.60 -1.98 0.96
N LYS A 138 10.50 -1.85 2.28
CA LYS A 138 10.33 -2.99 3.18
C LYS A 138 9.04 -2.80 3.96
N LEU A 139 8.28 -3.85 4.12
CA LEU A 139 7.12 -3.91 4.99
C LEU A 139 7.17 -5.19 5.80
N THR A 140 6.99 -5.08 7.10
CA THR A 140 7.01 -6.20 8.05
C THR A 140 5.68 -6.23 8.80
N CYS A 141 5.17 -7.41 9.08
CA CYS A 141 4.00 -7.60 9.92
C CYS A 141 4.41 -8.33 11.21
N ASP A 142 4.03 -7.81 12.35
CA ASP A 142 4.23 -8.51 13.61
C ASP A 142 3.15 -9.59 13.85
N THR A 143 3.28 -10.35 14.93
CA THR A 143 2.35 -11.43 15.28
C THR A 143 0.95 -10.94 15.63
N ASN A 144 0.79 -9.65 15.93
CA ASN A 144 -0.48 -9.00 16.26
C ASN A 144 -1.11 -8.28 15.05
N GLY A 145 -0.44 -8.31 13.89
CA GLY A 145 -0.91 -7.67 12.67
C GLY A 145 -0.52 -6.20 12.53
N ASN A 146 0.43 -5.68 13.34
CA ASN A 146 0.93 -4.33 13.13
C ASN A 146 1.96 -4.32 11.99
N LEU A 147 1.84 -3.34 11.09
CA LEU A 147 2.73 -3.13 9.97
C LEU A 147 3.80 -2.07 10.30
N SER A 148 5.02 -2.31 9.82
CA SER A 148 6.16 -1.39 9.97
C SER A 148 7.09 -1.42 8.75
#